data_9474ea43c8fffca50b7ec17db81dc5fc
#
_entry.id   9474ea43c8fffca50b7ec17db81dc5fc
#
_cell.length_a   1.000
_cell.length_b   1.000
_cell.length_c   1.000
_cell.angle_alpha   90.00
_cell.angle_beta   90.00
_cell.angle_gamma   90.00
#
_symmetry.space_group_name_H-M   'P 1'
#
loop_
_entity.id
_entity.type
_entity.pdbx_description
1 polymer ?
#
loop_
_entity_poly.entity_id
_entity_poly.type
_entity_poly.pdbx_seq_one_letter_code
_entity_poly.pdbx_strand_id
1 'polypeptide(L)'
;MADIANRLAYSYRQDTAVPPFPDDKPLFVFDGVCVLCSGGARWLMRHDRKRNFRLSPAQSAVGAALYAHYGIAMDETYLLIADGRPYTKSSGYLHMCRIVGGWWRVLLVLALIPRAVRDWGYDVIARNRYRWFGKVGYCELISPELKPQLVE
;
A
#
# COMPACT_ATOMS: atom_id res chain seq x y z
N MET A 1 5.87 17.13 -3.97
CA MET A 1 5.18 16.08 -3.21
C MET A 1 5.30 16.41 -1.73
N ALA A 2 4.17 16.66 -1.07
CA ALA A 2 4.21 16.91 0.38
C ALA A 2 4.82 15.68 1.05
N ASP A 3 5.74 15.90 2.00
CA ASP A 3 6.34 14.81 2.76
C ASP A 3 5.26 14.22 3.70
N ILE A 4 4.55 13.22 3.19
CA ILE A 4 3.47 12.55 3.92
C ILE A 4 3.99 11.87 5.19
N ALA A 5 5.29 11.56 5.26
CA ALA A 5 5.90 10.94 6.44
C ALA A 5 5.87 11.86 7.67
N ASN A 6 5.74 13.17 7.47
CA ASN A 6 5.64 14.16 8.56
C ASN A 6 4.20 14.42 9.03
N ARG A 7 3.20 13.76 8.44
CA ARG A 7 1.81 13.86 8.93
C ARG A 7 1.69 13.23 10.32
N LEU A 8 0.82 13.82 11.14
CA LEU A 8 0.52 13.28 12.47
C LEU A 8 -0.04 11.85 12.36
N ALA A 9 0.35 10.99 13.27
CA ALA A 9 -0.22 9.65 13.36
C ALA A 9 -1.74 9.76 13.56
N TYR A 10 -2.48 8.89 12.86
CA TYR A 10 -3.95 8.85 12.90
C TYR A 10 -4.65 10.14 12.43
N SER A 11 -3.99 10.98 11.62
CA SER A 11 -4.58 12.22 11.11
C SER A 11 -5.89 12.01 10.33
N TYR A 12 -6.02 10.86 9.66
CA TYR A 12 -7.23 10.48 8.93
C TYR A 12 -8.48 10.32 9.81
N ARG A 13 -8.31 10.03 11.12
CA ARG A 13 -9.45 9.92 12.06
C ARG A 13 -10.13 11.26 12.30
N GLN A 14 -9.43 12.37 12.05
CA GLN A 14 -9.96 13.72 12.22
C GLN A 14 -10.60 14.25 10.93
N ASP A 15 -10.45 13.53 9.84
CA ASP A 15 -11.01 13.89 8.54
C ASP A 15 -12.38 13.24 8.36
N THR A 16 -13.43 14.04 8.38
CA THR A 16 -14.81 13.58 8.23
C THR A 16 -15.10 12.99 6.86
N ALA A 17 -14.25 13.27 5.86
CA ALA A 17 -14.34 12.70 4.51
C ALA A 17 -13.85 11.25 4.46
N VAL A 18 -13.08 10.80 5.45
CA VAL A 18 -12.59 9.42 5.53
C VAL A 18 -13.61 8.57 6.30
N PRO A 19 -14.25 7.58 5.66
CA PRO A 19 -15.16 6.68 6.35
C PRO A 19 -14.43 5.93 7.48
N PRO A 20 -15.11 5.65 8.61
CA PRO A 20 -14.50 4.85 9.66
C PRO A 20 -14.22 3.43 9.17
N PHE A 21 -13.02 2.94 9.42
CA PHE A 21 -12.60 1.59 9.08
C PHE A 21 -11.82 0.94 10.23
N PRO A 22 -11.73 -0.39 10.29
CA PRO A 22 -10.93 -1.07 11.30
C PRO A 22 -9.44 -0.77 11.07
N ASP A 23 -8.80 -0.05 11.97
CA ASP A 23 -7.39 0.34 11.92
C ASP A 23 -6.53 -0.31 13.01
N ASP A 24 -7.01 -1.44 13.52
CA ASP A 24 -6.32 -2.32 14.48
C ASP A 24 -5.06 -2.99 13.88
N LYS A 25 -4.97 -3.01 12.55
CA LYS A 25 -3.87 -3.61 11.79
C LYS A 25 -3.41 -2.68 10.69
N PRO A 26 -2.15 -2.81 10.23
CA PRO A 26 -1.69 -2.11 9.05
C PRO A 26 -2.63 -2.29 7.86
N LEU A 27 -2.96 -1.19 7.19
CA LEU A 27 -3.80 -1.16 6.00
C LEU A 27 -2.94 -0.93 4.76
N PHE A 28 -2.97 -1.87 3.84
CA PHE A 28 -2.33 -1.75 2.53
C PHE A 28 -3.36 -1.33 1.48
N VAL A 29 -3.24 -0.10 0.99
CA VAL A 29 -4.09 0.44 -0.07
C VAL A 29 -3.34 0.39 -1.39
N PHE A 30 -3.92 -0.30 -2.37
CA PHE A 30 -3.29 -0.58 -3.65
C PHE A 30 -4.21 -0.25 -4.83
N ASP A 31 -3.62 0.04 -5.98
CA ASP A 31 -4.37 0.24 -7.21
C ASP A 31 -4.95 -1.10 -7.70
N GLY A 32 -6.28 -1.23 -7.59
CA GLY A 32 -7.01 -2.45 -7.94
C GLY A 32 -7.08 -2.75 -9.43
N VAL A 33 -6.70 -1.83 -10.32
CA VAL A 33 -6.67 -2.06 -11.77
C VAL A 33 -5.27 -2.38 -12.31
N CYS A 34 -4.26 -2.26 -11.47
CA CYS A 34 -2.87 -2.53 -11.82
C CYS A 34 -2.51 -3.99 -11.56
N VAL A 35 -2.07 -4.71 -12.58
CA VAL A 35 -1.64 -6.13 -12.46
C VAL A 35 -0.49 -6.30 -11.46
N LEU A 36 0.50 -5.40 -11.49
CA LEU A 36 1.63 -5.43 -10.57
C LEU A 36 1.19 -5.19 -9.12
N CYS A 37 0.34 -4.19 -8.89
CA CYS A 37 -0.13 -3.82 -7.55
C CYS A 37 -0.99 -4.92 -6.93
N SER A 38 -1.85 -5.53 -7.73
CA SER A 38 -2.67 -6.65 -7.31
C SER A 38 -1.87 -7.93 -7.10
N GLY A 39 -0.81 -8.11 -7.90
CA GLY A 39 0.19 -9.15 -7.68
C GLY A 39 0.90 -8.97 -6.33
N GLY A 40 1.23 -7.73 -5.98
CA GLY A 40 1.80 -7.37 -4.68
C GLY A 40 0.85 -7.67 -3.52
N ALA A 41 -0.44 -7.34 -3.65
CA ALA A 41 -1.45 -7.66 -2.65
C ALA A 41 -1.59 -9.18 -2.46
N ARG A 42 -1.64 -9.96 -3.55
CA ARG A 42 -1.68 -11.43 -3.49
C ARG A 42 -0.41 -12.02 -2.89
N TRP A 43 0.76 -11.47 -3.23
CA TRP A 43 2.01 -11.87 -2.63
C TRP A 43 1.99 -11.66 -1.11
N LEU A 44 1.55 -10.48 -0.68
CA LEU A 44 1.43 -10.13 0.74
C LEU A 44 0.53 -11.13 1.47
N MET A 45 -0.63 -11.44 0.90
CA MET A 45 -1.58 -12.42 1.46
C MET A 45 -0.97 -13.81 1.63
N ARG A 46 -0.20 -14.28 0.65
CA ARG A 46 0.44 -15.60 0.70
C ARG A 46 1.51 -15.71 1.78
N HIS A 47 2.20 -14.62 2.07
CA HIS A 47 3.32 -14.60 2.99
C HIS A 47 2.96 -14.08 4.38
N ASP A 48 1.88 -13.33 4.51
CA ASP A 48 1.33 -12.88 5.79
C ASP A 48 0.48 -13.96 6.46
N ARG A 49 1.13 -15.04 6.90
CA ARG A 49 0.45 -16.19 7.54
C ARG A 49 -0.32 -15.81 8.80
N LYS A 50 0.07 -14.74 9.48
CA LYS A 50 -0.57 -14.26 10.72
C LYS A 50 -1.73 -13.30 10.46
N ARG A 51 -2.01 -13.00 9.20
CA ARG A 51 -3.03 -12.01 8.80
C ARG A 51 -2.86 -10.67 9.51
N ASN A 52 -1.63 -10.16 9.49
CA ASN A 52 -1.27 -8.90 10.13
C ASN A 52 -1.79 -7.68 9.36
N PHE A 53 -2.14 -7.84 8.08
CA PHE A 53 -2.56 -6.74 7.22
C PHE A 53 -4.04 -6.79 6.90
N ARG A 54 -4.60 -5.59 6.70
CA ARG A 54 -5.84 -5.36 5.97
C ARG A 54 -5.53 -4.82 4.59
N LEU A 55 -6.42 -5.04 3.66
CA LEU A 55 -6.27 -4.63 2.26
C LEU A 55 -7.42 -3.71 1.88
N SER A 56 -7.15 -2.68 1.09
CA SER A 56 -8.19 -1.84 0.50
C SER A 56 -7.78 -1.45 -0.92
N PRO A 57 -8.67 -1.64 -1.91
CA PRO A 57 -8.43 -1.05 -3.21
C PRO A 57 -8.50 0.48 -3.13
N ALA A 58 -7.66 1.16 -3.90
CA ALA A 58 -7.70 2.62 -3.99
C ALA A 58 -9.05 3.15 -4.52
N GLN A 59 -9.77 2.30 -5.26
CA GLN A 59 -11.08 2.60 -5.83
C GLN A 59 -12.25 2.42 -4.84
N SER A 60 -12.01 1.84 -3.66
CA SER A 60 -13.02 1.74 -2.61
C SER A 60 -13.29 3.11 -1.96
N ALA A 61 -14.41 3.23 -1.23
CA ALA A 61 -14.74 4.46 -0.53
C ALA A 61 -13.64 4.87 0.47
N VAL A 62 -13.14 3.91 1.24
CA VAL A 62 -12.04 4.13 2.20
C VAL A 62 -10.73 4.45 1.49
N GLY A 63 -10.38 3.66 0.46
CA GLY A 63 -9.15 3.87 -0.31
C GLY A 63 -9.10 5.24 -0.96
N ALA A 64 -10.16 5.63 -1.68
CA ALA A 64 -10.26 6.93 -2.34
C ALA A 64 -10.16 8.11 -1.36
N ALA A 65 -10.86 8.00 -0.22
CA ALA A 65 -10.81 9.04 0.82
C ALA A 65 -9.43 9.18 1.45
N LEU A 66 -8.73 8.07 1.69
CA LEU A 66 -7.36 8.10 2.21
C LEU A 66 -6.36 8.72 1.22
N TYR A 67 -6.47 8.40 -0.07
CA TYR A 67 -5.64 9.02 -1.09
C TYR A 67 -5.87 10.53 -1.16
N ALA A 68 -7.14 10.97 -1.10
CA ALA A 68 -7.48 12.39 -1.05
C ALA A 68 -6.93 13.07 0.21
N HIS A 69 -7.09 12.43 1.39
CA HIS A 69 -6.58 12.94 2.67
C HIS A 69 -5.07 13.19 2.65
N TYR A 70 -4.30 12.26 2.07
CA TYR A 70 -2.85 12.39 1.97
C TYR A 70 -2.37 13.16 0.74
N GLY A 71 -3.27 13.53 -0.17
CA GLY A 71 -2.94 14.27 -1.40
C GLY A 71 -2.10 13.46 -2.38
N ILE A 72 -2.35 12.15 -2.48
CA ILE A 72 -1.65 11.21 -3.36
C ILE A 72 -2.57 10.87 -4.54
N ALA A 73 -2.04 10.87 -5.76
CA ALA A 73 -2.77 10.36 -6.92
C ALA A 73 -2.83 8.81 -6.88
N MET A 74 -3.99 8.24 -7.23
CA MET A 74 -4.21 6.78 -7.16
C MET A 74 -3.25 5.99 -8.05
N ASP A 75 -2.76 6.59 -9.11
CA ASP A 75 -1.81 6.00 -10.06
C ASP A 75 -0.35 6.33 -9.76
N GLU A 76 -0.06 7.09 -8.71
CA GLU A 76 1.30 7.49 -8.37
C GLU A 76 2.03 6.40 -7.57
N THR A 77 1.41 5.92 -6.50
CA THR A 77 2.00 4.93 -5.59
C THR A 77 0.91 4.22 -4.78
N TYR A 78 1.25 3.11 -4.17
CA TYR A 78 0.42 2.51 -3.12
C TYR A 78 0.57 3.29 -1.81
N LEU A 79 -0.34 3.04 -0.88
CA LEU A 79 -0.33 3.62 0.46
C LEU A 79 -0.35 2.49 1.50
N LEU A 80 0.60 2.51 2.41
CA LEU A 80 0.59 1.66 3.60
C LEU A 80 0.36 2.54 4.82
N ILE A 81 -0.65 2.24 5.61
CA ILE A 81 -0.86 2.86 6.92
C ILE A 81 -0.50 1.84 7.98
N ALA A 82 0.51 2.14 8.77
CA ALA A 82 0.94 1.31 9.90
C ALA A 82 1.13 2.19 11.13
N ASP A 83 0.57 1.77 12.26
CA ASP A 83 0.55 2.54 13.51
C ASP A 83 0.05 3.99 13.30
N GLY A 84 -0.95 4.14 12.44
CA GLY A 84 -1.55 5.42 12.08
C GLY A 84 -0.71 6.31 11.17
N ARG A 85 0.46 5.87 10.73
CA ARG A 85 1.38 6.63 9.88
C ARG A 85 1.37 6.14 8.44
N PRO A 86 1.39 7.04 7.46
CA PRO A 86 1.45 6.68 6.05
C PRO A 86 2.88 6.37 5.60
N TYR A 87 3.01 5.32 4.81
CA TYR A 87 4.25 4.93 4.13
C TYR A 87 3.95 4.69 2.65
N THR A 88 4.87 5.10 1.79
CA THR A 88 4.76 4.92 0.34
C THR A 88 6.10 4.48 -0.25
N LYS A 89 6.10 4.12 -1.52
CA LYS A 89 7.29 3.80 -2.31
C LYS A 89 8.17 2.75 -1.61
N SER A 90 9.49 2.94 -1.66
CA SER A 90 10.44 1.98 -1.09
C SER A 90 10.32 1.82 0.42
N SER A 91 9.99 2.89 1.14
CA SER A 91 9.85 2.87 2.61
C SER A 91 8.69 1.99 3.05
N GLY A 92 7.57 2.00 2.33
CA GLY A 92 6.43 1.13 2.61
C GLY A 92 6.76 -0.35 2.39
N TYR A 93 7.47 -0.68 1.31
CA TYR A 93 7.91 -2.07 1.06
C TYR A 93 8.83 -2.60 2.15
N LEU A 94 9.78 -1.81 2.60
CA LEU A 94 10.67 -2.20 3.70
C LEU A 94 9.86 -2.41 4.99
N HIS A 95 8.89 -1.55 5.25
CA HIS A 95 8.02 -1.68 6.42
C HIS A 95 7.17 -2.94 6.35
N MET A 96 6.60 -3.27 5.18
CA MET A 96 5.89 -4.53 4.95
C MET A 96 6.79 -5.76 5.18
N CYS A 97 8.00 -5.77 4.64
CA CYS A 97 8.96 -6.86 4.85
C CYS A 97 9.30 -7.06 6.33
N ARG A 98 9.37 -5.96 7.09
CA ARG A 98 9.61 -5.98 8.53
C ARG A 98 8.46 -6.66 9.28
N ILE A 99 7.20 -6.35 8.91
CA ILE A 99 6.00 -6.89 9.55
C ILE A 99 5.78 -8.37 9.17
N VAL A 100 5.89 -8.70 7.88
CA VAL A 100 5.80 -10.09 7.39
C VAL A 100 6.85 -10.96 8.08
N GLY A 101 8.04 -10.43 8.26
CA GLY A 101 9.11 -11.10 9.00
C GLY A 101 9.75 -12.26 8.25
N GLY A 102 10.32 -13.21 9.01
CA GLY A 102 11.01 -14.35 8.42
C GLY A 102 12.19 -13.95 7.56
N TRP A 103 12.41 -14.70 6.50
CA TRP A 103 13.53 -14.47 5.57
C TRP A 103 13.39 -13.14 4.79
N TRP A 104 12.17 -12.59 4.65
CA TRP A 104 11.92 -11.31 3.98
C TRP A 104 12.62 -10.13 4.67
N ARG A 105 13.00 -10.29 5.93
CA ARG A 105 13.80 -9.30 6.65
C ARG A 105 15.18 -9.07 6.04
N VAL A 106 15.69 -9.99 5.24
CA VAL A 106 16.96 -9.77 4.52
C VAL A 106 16.87 -8.56 3.59
N LEU A 107 15.68 -8.25 3.06
CA LEU A 107 15.46 -7.08 2.21
C LEU A 107 15.62 -5.75 2.97
N LEU A 108 15.65 -5.77 4.30
CA LEU A 108 15.93 -4.57 5.09
C LEU A 108 17.36 -4.07 4.89
N VAL A 109 18.26 -4.90 4.35
CA VAL A 109 19.60 -4.44 3.93
C VAL A 109 19.51 -3.32 2.89
N LEU A 110 18.45 -3.29 2.09
CA LEU A 110 18.19 -2.21 1.12
C LEU A 110 17.99 -0.85 1.80
N ALA A 111 17.72 -0.82 3.11
CA ALA A 111 17.65 0.42 3.87
C ALA A 111 19.00 1.17 3.93
N LEU A 112 20.10 0.46 3.69
CA LEU A 112 21.44 1.06 3.59
C LEU A 112 21.61 1.92 2.33
N ILE A 113 20.79 1.68 1.29
CA ILE A 113 20.77 2.49 0.09
C ILE A 113 20.03 3.80 0.41
N PRO A 114 20.58 4.97 0.02
CA PRO A 114 19.92 6.25 0.22
C PRO A 114 18.48 6.24 -0.31
N ARG A 115 17.54 6.80 0.46
CA ARG A 115 16.11 6.83 0.12
C ARG A 115 15.87 7.39 -1.29
N ALA A 116 16.57 8.45 -1.67
CA ALA A 116 16.42 9.07 -2.99
C ALA A 116 16.69 8.08 -4.15
N VAL A 117 17.71 7.23 -4.01
CA VAL A 117 18.06 6.23 -5.02
C VAL A 117 17.00 5.12 -5.09
N ARG A 118 16.56 4.64 -3.94
CA ARG A 118 15.50 3.62 -3.86
C ARG A 118 14.18 4.12 -4.44
N ASP A 119 13.78 5.34 -4.10
CA ASP A 119 12.54 5.93 -4.56
C ASP A 119 12.61 6.26 -6.05
N TRP A 120 13.77 6.65 -6.56
CA TRP A 120 13.97 6.80 -8.00
C TRP A 120 13.74 5.48 -8.75
N GLY A 121 14.34 4.37 -8.27
CA GLY A 121 14.11 3.05 -8.85
C GLY A 121 12.63 2.64 -8.80
N TYR A 122 11.97 2.90 -7.68
CA TYR A 122 10.53 2.68 -7.55
C TYR A 122 9.72 3.51 -8.57
N ASP A 123 10.02 4.79 -8.72
CA ASP A 123 9.32 5.68 -9.64
C ASP A 123 9.47 5.26 -11.10
N VAL A 124 10.64 4.74 -11.49
CA VAL A 124 10.85 4.15 -12.83
C VAL A 124 9.88 2.99 -13.07
N ILE A 125 9.75 2.08 -12.12
CA ILE A 125 8.84 0.94 -12.23
C ILE A 125 7.38 1.42 -12.20
N ALA A 126 7.03 2.33 -11.30
CA ALA A 126 5.69 2.84 -11.14
C ALA A 126 5.17 3.56 -12.41
N ARG A 127 6.00 4.37 -13.06
CA ARG A 127 5.65 5.07 -14.31
C ARG A 127 5.43 4.12 -15.48
N ASN A 128 6.14 3.00 -15.51
CA ASN A 128 6.07 2.02 -16.59
C ASN A 128 5.18 0.81 -16.28
N ARG A 129 4.62 0.71 -15.08
CA ARG A 129 3.90 -0.48 -14.61
C ARG A 129 2.75 -0.90 -15.51
N TYR A 130 1.96 0.04 -16.03
CA TYR A 130 0.86 -0.26 -16.94
C TYR A 130 1.35 -0.72 -18.32
N ARG A 131 2.48 -0.19 -18.79
CA ARG A 131 3.10 -0.57 -20.05
C ARG A 131 3.75 -1.94 -19.97
N TRP A 132 4.39 -2.26 -18.84
CA TRP A 132 5.12 -3.51 -18.67
C TRP A 132 4.23 -4.65 -18.20
N PHE A 133 3.29 -4.40 -17.33
CA PHE A 133 2.46 -5.42 -16.67
C PHE A 133 0.99 -5.38 -17.10
N GLY A 134 0.50 -4.27 -17.65
CA GLY A 134 -0.87 -4.10 -18.10
C GLY A 134 -1.86 -3.70 -17.02
N LYS A 135 -3.11 -3.57 -17.44
CA LYS A 135 -4.28 -3.27 -16.59
C LYS A 135 -5.28 -4.41 -16.71
N VAL A 136 -6.01 -4.66 -15.64
CA VAL A 136 -7.11 -5.64 -15.60
C VAL A 136 -8.36 -5.00 -14.99
N GLY A 137 -9.53 -5.60 -15.24
CA GLY A 137 -10.79 -5.14 -14.65
C GLY A 137 -10.77 -5.31 -13.13
N TYR A 138 -11.30 -4.33 -12.41
CA TYR A 138 -11.37 -4.34 -10.94
C TYR A 138 -12.02 -5.61 -10.37
N CYS A 139 -13.08 -6.11 -11.00
CA CYS A 139 -13.80 -7.31 -10.55
C CYS A 139 -12.99 -8.61 -10.66
N GLU A 140 -12.01 -8.69 -11.57
CA GLU A 140 -11.17 -9.88 -11.75
C GLU A 140 -10.10 -10.05 -10.66
N LEU A 141 -9.83 -8.98 -9.93
CA LEU A 141 -8.75 -8.92 -8.95
C LEU A 141 -9.18 -9.27 -7.53
N ILE A 142 -10.48 -9.17 -7.25
CA ILE A 142 -11.05 -9.57 -5.96
C ILE A 142 -11.22 -11.08 -5.96
N SER A 143 -10.11 -11.81 -5.80
CA SER A 143 -10.21 -13.24 -5.59
C SER A 143 -10.90 -13.52 -4.24
N PRO A 144 -11.66 -14.62 -4.13
CA PRO A 144 -12.34 -14.99 -2.89
C PRO A 144 -11.42 -15.05 -1.67
N GLU A 145 -10.12 -15.28 -1.91
CA GLU A 145 -9.07 -15.36 -0.87
C GLU A 145 -8.79 -13.99 -0.21
N LEU A 146 -9.04 -12.88 -0.92
CA LEU A 146 -8.79 -11.52 -0.43
C LEU A 146 -9.94 -10.98 0.42
N LYS A 147 -11.16 -11.46 0.21
CA LYS A 147 -12.38 -10.95 0.86
C LYS A 147 -12.31 -10.82 2.38
N PRO A 148 -11.73 -11.79 3.15
CA PRO A 148 -11.74 -11.70 4.62
C PRO A 148 -10.89 -10.56 5.19
N GLN A 149 -9.95 -10.02 4.42
CA GLN A 149 -9.04 -8.94 4.85
C GLN A 149 -9.33 -7.63 4.12
N LEU A 150 -10.34 -7.62 3.24
CA LEU A 150 -10.70 -6.46 2.45
C LEU A 150 -11.47 -5.45 3.31
N VAL A 151 -11.08 -4.18 3.20
CA VAL A 151 -11.80 -3.01 3.73
C VAL A 151 -12.24 -2.17 2.55
N GLU A 152 -13.53 -1.97 2.40
CA GLU A 152 -14.16 -1.21 1.32
C GLU A 152 -14.75 0.11 1.80
#